data_40e95afb0699c7df177b8b9b76a3a4b1
#
_entry.id   40e95afb0699c7df177b8b9b76a3a4b1
#
_cell.length_a   1.000
_cell.length_b   1.000
_cell.length_c   1.000
_cell.angle_alpha   90.00
_cell.angle_beta   90.00
_cell.angle_gamma   90.00
#
_symmetry.space_group_name_H-M   'P 1'
#
loop_
_entity.id
_entity.type
_entity.pdbx_description
1 polymer ?
#
loop_
_entity_poly.entity_id
_entity_poly.type
_entity_poly.pdbx_seq_one_letter_code
_entity_poly.pdbx_strand_id
1 'polypeptide(L)'
;MVVSMAEKQALQSEGAQLAEVLNELEAEHAVKEISGWESGFVNLSRALDGLLPGLYLLIGPPACGKTSLAKQLLDQAAMNNSVPGIFFSFAERKKELRIKTLARLSGVENREIRRGSAYLLHWYGVPRLGNVDAGQLPPSWEKLRRSAEEARSWLDLTYIVECDRRMTLHDIEDQIQAVKQIQGRDQIIAAVDDAQRLALSEQSLENRLAILADQLQAIAVNSNAALFAVWPDLHGRRDTTPDAWADRIPGADVVLVMERNQKRTEKLTPPNQAIILHIVKNRGGERGSLAFEFSPAFARFVEAEPS
;
A
#
# COMPACT_ATOMS: atom_id res chain seq x y z
N MET A 1 -18.23 -36.79 -8.20
CA MET A 1 -18.09 -36.43 -9.61
C MET A 1 -17.22 -35.18 -9.63
N VAL A 2 -15.91 -35.37 -9.81
CA VAL A 2 -14.90 -34.30 -9.75
C VAL A 2 -14.91 -33.63 -11.11
N VAL A 3 -15.36 -32.38 -11.14
CA VAL A 3 -15.25 -31.54 -12.35
C VAL A 3 -13.82 -31.07 -12.43
N SER A 4 -13.11 -31.57 -13.42
CA SER A 4 -11.76 -31.14 -13.80
C SER A 4 -11.82 -29.69 -14.29
N MET A 5 -11.35 -28.74 -13.49
CA MET A 5 -11.15 -27.36 -13.91
C MET A 5 -9.72 -27.20 -14.45
N ALA A 6 -9.56 -27.53 -15.70
CA ALA A 6 -8.48 -27.02 -16.53
C ALA A 6 -9.08 -26.90 -17.95
N GLU A 7 -9.91 -25.88 -18.16
CA GLU A 7 -10.07 -25.35 -19.50
C GLU A 7 -8.72 -24.76 -19.89
N LYS A 8 -7.93 -25.58 -20.61
CA LYS A 8 -6.77 -25.09 -21.34
C LYS A 8 -7.30 -23.99 -22.27
N GLN A 9 -6.96 -22.75 -22.00
CA GLN A 9 -7.11 -21.68 -22.97
C GLN A 9 -6.57 -22.20 -24.31
N ALA A 10 -7.45 -22.36 -25.28
CA ALA A 10 -7.04 -22.81 -26.60
C ALA A 10 -6.03 -21.80 -27.14
N LEU A 11 -4.84 -22.28 -27.52
CA LEU A 11 -3.83 -21.44 -28.15
C LEU A 11 -4.45 -20.75 -29.35
N GLN A 12 -4.57 -19.44 -29.31
CA GLN A 12 -5.01 -18.61 -30.43
C GLN A 12 -3.78 -17.93 -31.03
N SER A 13 -3.80 -17.75 -32.36
CA SER A 13 -2.71 -17.02 -33.02
C SER A 13 -2.79 -15.53 -32.67
N GLU A 14 -1.64 -14.85 -32.64
CA GLU A 14 -1.55 -13.40 -32.43
C GLU A 14 -2.44 -12.62 -33.42
N GLY A 15 -2.51 -13.04 -34.68
CA GLY A 15 -3.37 -12.42 -35.70
C GLY A 15 -4.86 -12.53 -35.41
N ALA A 16 -5.30 -13.58 -34.70
CA ALA A 16 -6.70 -13.75 -34.32
C ALA A 16 -7.08 -12.85 -33.12
N GLN A 17 -6.12 -12.53 -32.25
CA GLN A 17 -6.32 -11.68 -31.08
C GLN A 17 -6.12 -10.19 -31.38
N LEU A 18 -5.37 -9.86 -32.43
CA LEU A 18 -4.97 -8.48 -32.71
C LEU A 18 -6.16 -7.52 -32.89
N ALA A 19 -7.25 -7.95 -33.49
CA ALA A 19 -8.44 -7.13 -33.68
C ALA A 19 -9.16 -6.83 -32.33
N GLU A 20 -9.18 -7.81 -31.44
CA GLU A 20 -9.76 -7.68 -30.10
C GLU A 20 -8.92 -6.72 -29.24
N VAL A 21 -7.61 -6.91 -29.25
CA VAL A 21 -6.65 -6.03 -28.56
C VAL A 21 -6.71 -4.59 -29.08
N LEU A 22 -6.84 -4.38 -30.40
CA LEU A 22 -6.98 -3.04 -30.96
C LEU A 22 -8.28 -2.36 -30.52
N ASN A 23 -9.40 -3.09 -30.48
CA ASN A 23 -10.67 -2.56 -30.00
C ASN A 23 -10.61 -2.22 -28.50
N GLU A 24 -9.95 -3.03 -27.69
CA GLU A 24 -9.71 -2.76 -26.27
C GLU A 24 -8.85 -1.49 -26.10
N LEU A 25 -7.74 -1.39 -26.81
CA LEU A 25 -6.85 -0.23 -26.78
C LEU A 25 -7.55 1.06 -27.24
N GLU A 26 -8.37 1.00 -28.29
CA GLU A 26 -9.17 2.14 -28.74
C GLU A 26 -10.20 2.59 -27.69
N ALA A 27 -10.84 1.64 -27.02
CA ALA A 27 -11.78 1.92 -25.94
C ALA A 27 -11.09 2.52 -24.70
N GLU A 28 -9.90 2.04 -24.37
CA GLU A 28 -9.10 2.55 -23.26
C GLU A 28 -8.51 3.94 -23.54
N HIS A 29 -8.04 4.16 -24.79
CA HIS A 29 -7.40 5.40 -25.19
C HIS A 29 -8.36 6.61 -25.19
N ALA A 30 -9.64 6.37 -25.40
CA ALA A 30 -10.65 7.42 -25.44
C ALA A 30 -11.03 7.97 -24.05
N VAL A 31 -10.61 7.35 -22.93
CA VAL A 31 -11.22 7.61 -21.61
C VAL A 31 -10.21 7.90 -20.48
N LYS A 32 -8.91 7.58 -20.60
CA LYS A 32 -7.99 7.64 -19.46
C LYS A 32 -6.66 8.33 -19.77
N GLU A 33 -6.22 9.22 -18.85
CA GLU A 33 -4.85 9.77 -18.85
C GLU A 33 -3.79 8.75 -18.41
N ILE A 34 -4.19 7.66 -17.74
CA ILE A 34 -3.34 6.58 -17.22
C ILE A 34 -4.00 5.22 -17.47
N SER A 35 -3.19 4.19 -17.74
CA SER A 35 -3.68 2.83 -18.05
C SER A 35 -4.17 2.07 -16.81
N GLY A 36 -3.54 2.27 -15.65
CA GLY A 36 -3.86 1.60 -14.39
C GLY A 36 -4.79 2.39 -13.48
N TRP A 37 -4.93 1.93 -12.24
CA TRP A 37 -5.71 2.62 -11.21
C TRP A 37 -4.98 3.84 -10.66
N GLU A 38 -5.73 4.85 -10.31
CA GLU A 38 -5.20 5.99 -9.57
C GLU A 38 -4.67 5.57 -8.19
N SER A 39 -3.43 5.92 -7.92
CA SER A 39 -2.80 5.67 -6.61
C SER A 39 -3.33 6.61 -5.50
N GLY A 40 -4.04 7.67 -5.91
CA GLY A 40 -4.42 8.79 -5.05
C GLY A 40 -3.34 9.85 -4.86
N PHE A 41 -2.21 9.68 -5.56
CA PHE A 41 -1.14 10.65 -5.70
C PHE A 41 -0.95 10.94 -7.19
N VAL A 42 -1.09 12.20 -7.57
CA VAL A 42 -1.16 12.59 -8.99
C VAL A 42 0.15 12.27 -9.73
N ASN A 43 1.27 12.69 -9.15
CA ASN A 43 2.58 12.48 -9.79
C ASN A 43 2.99 11.01 -9.74
N LEU A 44 2.67 10.28 -8.67
CA LEU A 44 2.93 8.84 -8.60
C LEU A 44 2.10 8.07 -9.63
N SER A 45 0.82 8.40 -9.78
CA SER A 45 -0.04 7.78 -10.80
C SER A 45 0.50 8.02 -12.21
N ARG A 46 0.93 9.23 -12.52
CA ARG A 46 1.54 9.54 -13.83
C ARG A 46 2.84 8.80 -14.06
N ALA A 47 3.74 8.80 -13.07
CA ALA A 47 5.05 8.14 -13.19
C ALA A 47 4.92 6.61 -13.35
N LEU A 48 3.92 6.00 -12.74
CA LEU A 48 3.66 4.55 -12.83
C LEU A 48 2.73 4.15 -13.98
N ASP A 49 2.16 5.11 -14.71
CA ASP A 49 1.03 4.90 -15.62
C ASP A 49 -0.17 4.23 -14.91
N GLY A 50 -0.39 4.61 -13.66
CA GLY A 50 -1.33 3.99 -12.74
C GLY A 50 -0.82 2.72 -12.06
N LEU A 51 -1.66 2.13 -11.23
CA LEU A 51 -1.36 0.86 -10.56
C LEU A 51 -1.89 -0.29 -11.43
N LEU A 52 -1.00 -0.95 -12.13
CA LEU A 52 -1.28 -2.11 -12.97
C LEU A 52 -1.06 -3.41 -12.18
N PRO A 53 -1.67 -4.55 -12.58
CA PRO A 53 -1.35 -5.85 -12.03
C PRO A 53 0.15 -6.15 -12.15
N GLY A 54 0.76 -6.58 -11.04
CA GLY A 54 2.18 -6.84 -10.94
C GLY A 54 2.71 -6.67 -9.53
N LEU A 55 4.00 -6.93 -9.33
CA LEU A 55 4.66 -6.82 -8.04
C LEU A 55 5.34 -5.46 -7.86
N TYR A 56 4.91 -4.72 -6.84
CA TYR A 56 5.49 -3.47 -6.36
C TYR A 56 6.27 -3.73 -5.07
N LEU A 57 7.59 -3.57 -5.10
CA LEU A 57 8.40 -3.62 -3.89
C LEU A 57 8.55 -2.24 -3.28
N LEU A 58 8.16 -2.11 -2.01
CA LEU A 58 8.32 -0.89 -1.23
C LEU A 58 9.42 -1.10 -0.18
N ILE A 59 10.58 -0.53 -0.42
CA ILE A 59 11.79 -0.69 0.39
C ILE A 59 12.09 0.62 1.12
N GLY A 60 12.65 0.54 2.32
CA GLY A 60 13.11 1.74 3.01
C GLY A 60 13.51 1.50 4.46
N PRO A 61 14.17 2.48 5.08
CA PRO A 61 14.67 2.38 6.45
C PRO A 61 13.52 2.24 7.46
N PRO A 62 13.83 1.78 8.67
CA PRO A 62 12.85 1.77 9.77
C PRO A 62 12.26 3.16 10.02
N ALA A 63 10.98 3.19 10.41
CA ALA A 63 10.25 4.40 10.79
C ALA A 63 10.10 5.49 9.70
N CYS A 64 10.34 5.18 8.42
CA CYS A 64 10.05 6.11 7.30
C CYS A 64 8.59 6.06 6.82
N GLY A 65 7.73 5.24 7.44
CA GLY A 65 6.31 5.19 7.14
C GLY A 65 5.88 4.18 6.07
N LYS A 66 6.70 3.17 5.72
CA LYS A 66 6.37 2.13 4.71
C LYS A 66 4.97 1.54 4.86
N THR A 67 4.65 1.01 6.05
CA THR A 67 3.31 0.48 6.37
C THR A 67 2.21 1.49 6.13
N SER A 68 2.46 2.76 6.50
CA SER A 68 1.48 3.84 6.33
C SER A 68 1.29 4.19 4.85
N LEU A 69 2.35 4.20 4.05
CA LEU A 69 2.28 4.43 2.62
C LEU A 69 1.54 3.29 1.90
N ALA A 70 1.93 2.03 2.14
CA ALA A 70 1.27 0.87 1.56
C ALA A 70 -0.24 0.83 1.91
N LYS A 71 -0.58 1.10 3.19
CA LYS A 71 -1.99 1.17 3.61
C LYS A 71 -2.73 2.34 2.96
N GLN A 72 -2.08 3.49 2.80
CA GLN A 72 -2.69 4.65 2.14
C GLN A 72 -2.93 4.39 0.65
N LEU A 73 -1.99 3.79 -0.05
CA LEU A 73 -2.14 3.41 -1.46
C LEU A 73 -3.31 2.45 -1.66
N LEU A 74 -3.42 1.43 -0.81
CA LEU A 74 -4.54 0.48 -0.84
C LEU A 74 -5.87 1.18 -0.59
N ASP A 75 -5.96 2.03 0.43
CA ASP A 75 -7.18 2.75 0.77
C ASP A 75 -7.61 3.72 -0.35
N GLN A 76 -6.65 4.45 -0.92
CA GLN A 76 -6.90 5.39 -2.01
C GLN A 76 -7.29 4.69 -3.31
N ALA A 77 -6.67 3.55 -3.62
CA ALA A 77 -7.06 2.75 -4.79
C ALA A 77 -8.50 2.22 -4.64
N ALA A 78 -8.87 1.72 -3.45
CA ALA A 78 -10.23 1.29 -3.18
C ALA A 78 -11.23 2.44 -3.28
N MET A 79 -10.87 3.62 -2.75
CA MET A 79 -11.71 4.81 -2.76
C MET A 79 -11.92 5.38 -4.17
N ASN A 80 -10.84 5.52 -4.94
CA ASN A 80 -10.87 6.24 -6.22
C ASN A 80 -11.33 5.34 -7.38
N ASN A 81 -11.03 4.03 -7.31
CA ASN A 81 -11.28 3.13 -8.44
C ASN A 81 -12.32 2.04 -8.11
N SER A 82 -12.90 2.04 -6.90
CA SER A 82 -13.84 1.00 -6.45
C SER A 82 -13.28 -0.42 -6.60
N VAL A 83 -11.96 -0.59 -6.42
CA VAL A 83 -11.28 -1.87 -6.49
C VAL A 83 -11.21 -2.51 -5.10
N PRO A 84 -11.46 -3.83 -4.95
CA PRO A 84 -11.29 -4.48 -3.68
C PRO A 84 -9.82 -4.49 -3.24
N GLY A 85 -9.59 -4.43 -1.93
CA GLY A 85 -8.25 -4.40 -1.37
C GLY A 85 -8.07 -5.37 -0.20
N ILE A 86 -6.90 -6.02 -0.11
CA ILE A 86 -6.54 -6.85 1.02
C ILE A 86 -5.15 -6.51 1.55
N PHE A 87 -5.05 -6.31 2.86
CA PHE A 87 -3.80 -5.96 3.55
C PHE A 87 -3.40 -7.08 4.51
N PHE A 88 -2.32 -7.77 4.21
CA PHE A 88 -1.69 -8.78 5.07
C PHE A 88 -0.66 -8.11 5.98
N SER A 89 -0.84 -8.20 7.28
CA SER A 89 0.05 -7.54 8.25
C SER A 89 0.75 -8.54 9.16
N PHE A 90 2.07 -8.59 9.08
CA PHE A 90 2.94 -9.30 10.02
C PHE A 90 3.47 -8.41 11.15
N ALA A 91 3.34 -7.08 11.00
CA ALA A 91 3.95 -6.12 11.90
C ALA A 91 2.94 -5.45 12.83
N GLU A 92 1.79 -5.10 12.32
CA GLU A 92 0.80 -4.32 13.07
C GLU A 92 -0.54 -5.06 13.19
N ARG A 93 -1.25 -4.82 14.30
CA ARG A 93 -2.58 -5.38 14.52
C ARG A 93 -3.63 -4.66 13.64
N LYS A 94 -4.72 -5.36 13.30
CA LYS A 94 -5.86 -4.77 12.55
C LYS A 94 -6.36 -3.46 13.15
N LYS A 95 -6.44 -3.39 14.48
CA LYS A 95 -6.89 -2.18 15.19
C LYS A 95 -5.98 -0.99 14.88
N GLU A 96 -4.66 -1.19 14.86
CA GLU A 96 -3.69 -0.12 14.59
C GLU A 96 -3.79 0.39 13.15
N LEU A 97 -3.95 -0.51 12.19
CA LEU A 97 -4.14 -0.15 10.78
C LEU A 97 -5.46 0.62 10.56
N ARG A 98 -6.54 0.21 11.24
CA ARG A 98 -7.82 0.94 11.21
C ARG A 98 -7.70 2.34 11.82
N ILE A 99 -6.96 2.48 12.93
CA ILE A 99 -6.69 3.79 13.54
C ILE A 99 -5.94 4.69 12.56
N LYS A 100 -4.94 4.17 11.83
CA LYS A 100 -4.22 4.93 10.81
C LYS A 100 -5.14 5.43 9.70
N THR A 101 -6.04 4.57 9.20
CA THR A 101 -7.05 4.98 8.22
C THR A 101 -7.96 6.08 8.77
N LEU A 102 -8.51 5.88 9.97
CA LEU A 102 -9.40 6.87 10.61
C LEU A 102 -8.69 8.20 10.88
N ALA A 103 -7.43 8.16 11.35
CA ALA A 103 -6.67 9.38 11.62
C ALA A 103 -6.42 10.17 10.33
N ARG A 104 -6.10 9.48 9.22
CA ARG A 104 -5.91 10.10 7.91
C ARG A 104 -7.19 10.75 7.38
N LEU A 105 -8.33 10.09 7.54
CA LEU A 105 -9.63 10.58 7.04
C LEU A 105 -10.18 11.72 7.88
N SER A 106 -10.14 11.59 9.20
CA SER A 106 -10.78 12.55 10.11
C SER A 106 -9.91 13.76 10.46
N GLY A 107 -8.59 13.67 10.25
CA GLY A 107 -7.64 14.65 10.77
C GLY A 107 -7.53 14.65 12.31
N VAL A 108 -7.94 13.56 12.96
CA VAL A 108 -7.73 13.34 14.40
C VAL A 108 -6.45 12.52 14.59
N GLU A 109 -5.58 12.95 15.49
CA GLU A 109 -4.29 12.28 15.69
C GLU A 109 -4.43 10.82 16.17
N ASN A 110 -3.56 9.94 15.68
CA ASN A 110 -3.49 8.53 16.10
C ASN A 110 -3.46 8.36 17.63
N ARG A 111 -2.74 9.25 18.31
CA ARG A 111 -2.60 9.20 19.78
C ARG A 111 -3.92 9.52 20.48
N GLU A 112 -4.64 10.50 19.96
CA GLU A 112 -5.95 10.88 20.48
C GLU A 112 -6.97 9.74 20.29
N ILE A 113 -7.00 9.14 19.11
CA ILE A 113 -7.89 8.00 18.82
C ILE A 113 -7.60 6.82 19.76
N ARG A 114 -6.32 6.54 20.06
CA ARG A 114 -5.93 5.41 20.91
C ARG A 114 -6.23 5.62 22.38
N ARG A 115 -6.03 6.81 22.88
CA ARG A 115 -5.99 7.11 24.34
C ARG A 115 -7.15 7.95 24.82
N GLY A 116 -7.96 8.48 23.89
CA GLY A 116 -9.00 9.44 24.20
C GLY A 116 -8.47 10.84 24.56
N SER A 117 -9.36 11.81 24.62
CA SER A 117 -9.04 13.22 24.88
C SER A 117 -8.43 13.49 26.26
N ALA A 118 -8.66 12.63 27.24
CA ALA A 118 -8.04 12.75 28.56
C ALA A 118 -6.50 12.74 28.51
N TYR A 119 -5.91 12.12 27.49
CA TYR A 119 -4.48 12.11 27.29
C TYR A 119 -3.92 13.48 26.87
N LEU A 120 -4.63 14.20 26.00
CA LEU A 120 -4.24 15.53 25.54
C LEU A 120 -4.21 16.53 26.71
N LEU A 121 -5.17 16.42 27.62
CA LEU A 121 -5.24 17.24 28.83
C LEU A 121 -4.02 17.06 29.75
N HIS A 122 -3.49 15.84 29.84
CA HIS A 122 -2.37 15.53 30.72
C HIS A 122 -1.01 16.00 30.17
N TRP A 123 -0.79 15.91 28.84
CA TRP A 123 0.52 16.16 28.26
C TRP A 123 0.73 17.57 27.68
N TYR A 124 -0.33 18.24 27.25
CA TYR A 124 -0.23 19.57 26.65
C TYR A 124 -0.63 20.72 27.56
N GLY A 125 -0.83 20.44 28.85
CA GLY A 125 -1.11 21.49 29.83
C GLY A 125 -2.39 22.30 29.55
N VAL A 126 -3.27 21.77 28.71
CA VAL A 126 -4.57 22.42 28.48
C VAL A 126 -5.36 22.37 29.77
N PRO A 127 -5.83 23.51 30.32
CA PRO A 127 -6.59 23.54 31.55
C PRO A 127 -7.74 22.54 31.47
N ARG A 128 -7.98 21.79 32.56
CA ARG A 128 -9.15 20.90 32.67
C ARG A 128 -10.37 21.73 32.27
N LEU A 129 -10.87 21.49 31.05
CA LEU A 129 -12.23 21.86 30.71
C LEU A 129 -13.10 21.20 31.79
N GLY A 130 -13.82 22.03 32.57
CA GLY A 130 -14.55 21.56 33.73
C GLY A 130 -15.35 20.31 33.42
N ASN A 131 -15.50 19.46 34.43
CA ASN A 131 -16.25 18.19 34.46
C ASN A 131 -16.82 17.77 33.12
N VAL A 132 -15.98 17.15 32.30
CA VAL A 132 -16.51 16.39 31.14
C VAL A 132 -17.19 15.20 31.80
N ASP A 133 -18.52 15.17 31.79
CA ASP A 133 -19.29 14.01 32.19
C ASP A 133 -18.67 12.78 31.58
N ALA A 134 -18.39 11.77 32.38
CA ALA A 134 -17.73 10.53 31.95
C ALA A 134 -18.46 9.77 30.80
N GLY A 135 -19.61 10.28 30.38
CA GLY A 135 -20.42 9.78 29.27
C GLY A 135 -20.37 10.63 28.00
N GLN A 136 -19.77 11.83 28.02
CA GLN A 136 -19.78 12.69 26.84
C GLN A 136 -18.48 12.48 26.02
N LEU A 137 -18.65 11.96 24.79
CA LEU A 137 -17.55 11.79 23.85
C LEU A 137 -17.02 13.16 23.39
N PRO A 138 -15.71 13.32 23.24
CA PRO A 138 -15.14 14.60 22.80
C PRO A 138 -15.56 14.92 21.35
N PRO A 139 -15.54 16.21 20.95
CA PRO A 139 -15.91 16.62 19.59
C PRO A 139 -15.13 15.91 18.47
N SER A 140 -13.91 15.48 18.76
CA SER A 140 -13.10 14.67 17.84
C SER A 140 -13.75 13.31 17.49
N TRP A 141 -14.58 12.75 18.39
CA TRP A 141 -15.31 11.51 18.12
C TRP A 141 -16.43 11.68 17.11
N GLU A 142 -17.04 12.84 17.05
CA GLU A 142 -18.03 13.15 16.03
C GLU A 142 -17.37 13.21 14.65
N LYS A 143 -16.19 13.84 14.55
CA LYS A 143 -15.39 13.82 13.31
C LYS A 143 -15.03 12.40 12.89
N LEU A 144 -14.60 11.54 13.84
CA LEU A 144 -14.28 10.14 13.57
C LEU A 144 -15.47 9.36 13.02
N ARG A 145 -16.64 9.50 13.68
CA ARG A 145 -17.88 8.81 13.25
C ARG A 145 -18.31 9.26 11.86
N ARG A 146 -18.30 10.56 11.62
CA ARG A 146 -18.65 11.14 10.33
C ARG A 146 -17.70 10.64 9.23
N SER A 147 -16.41 10.72 9.45
CA SER A 147 -15.42 10.23 8.48
C SER A 147 -15.53 8.72 8.24
N ALA A 148 -15.84 7.93 9.26
CA ALA A 148 -16.06 6.49 9.11
C ALA A 148 -17.32 6.18 8.29
N GLU A 149 -18.40 6.94 8.47
CA GLU A 149 -19.64 6.77 7.72
C GLU A 149 -19.48 7.20 6.26
N GLU A 150 -18.84 8.35 6.01
CA GLU A 150 -18.53 8.82 4.66
C GLU A 150 -17.62 7.85 3.88
N ALA A 151 -16.73 7.16 4.57
CA ALA A 151 -15.80 6.19 3.98
C ALA A 151 -16.38 4.77 3.84
N ARG A 152 -17.58 4.49 4.37
CA ARG A 152 -18.11 3.15 4.50
C ARG A 152 -18.16 2.39 3.17
N SER A 153 -18.61 3.05 2.10
CA SER A 153 -18.80 2.43 0.79
C SER A 153 -17.53 1.76 0.24
N TRP A 154 -16.39 2.42 0.35
CA TRP A 154 -15.12 1.86 -0.09
C TRP A 154 -14.41 1.05 1.00
N LEU A 155 -14.65 1.31 2.29
CA LEU A 155 -14.13 0.47 3.38
C LEU A 155 -14.72 -0.94 3.34
N ASP A 156 -15.96 -1.11 2.86
CA ASP A 156 -16.59 -2.41 2.65
C ASP A 156 -15.90 -3.24 1.54
N LEU A 157 -15.07 -2.61 0.70
CA LEU A 157 -14.21 -3.27 -0.28
C LEU A 157 -12.85 -3.71 0.31
N THR A 158 -12.49 -3.26 1.54
CA THR A 158 -11.14 -3.45 2.07
C THR A 158 -11.08 -4.46 3.21
N TYR A 159 -10.08 -5.32 3.17
CA TYR A 159 -9.87 -6.40 4.12
C TYR A 159 -8.50 -6.28 4.79
N ILE A 160 -8.41 -6.65 6.07
CA ILE A 160 -7.14 -6.70 6.82
C ILE A 160 -7.00 -8.08 7.43
N VAL A 161 -5.88 -8.72 7.19
CA VAL A 161 -5.50 -10.02 7.73
C VAL A 161 -4.31 -9.84 8.67
N GLU A 162 -4.46 -10.26 9.93
CA GLU A 162 -3.31 -10.38 10.83
C GLU A 162 -2.61 -11.69 10.55
N CYS A 163 -1.33 -11.61 10.18
CA CYS A 163 -0.51 -12.74 9.79
C CYS A 163 0.40 -13.18 10.93
N ASP A 164 0.62 -14.47 11.03
CA ASP A 164 1.63 -15.06 11.90
C ASP A 164 2.72 -15.78 11.06
N ARG A 165 3.70 -16.36 11.74
CA ARG A 165 4.83 -17.04 11.06
C ARG A 165 4.45 -18.32 10.30
N ARG A 166 3.20 -18.79 10.41
CA ARG A 166 2.68 -19.97 9.71
C ARG A 166 2.06 -19.59 8.37
N MET A 167 1.78 -18.30 8.16
CA MET A 167 1.24 -17.80 6.90
C MET A 167 2.17 -18.15 5.75
N THR A 168 1.64 -18.83 4.76
CA THR A 168 2.34 -19.25 3.54
C THR A 168 1.94 -18.37 2.35
N LEU A 169 2.67 -18.48 1.25
CA LEU A 169 2.31 -17.83 -0.01
C LEU A 169 0.98 -18.35 -0.56
N HIS A 170 0.70 -19.65 -0.36
CA HIS A 170 -0.58 -20.26 -0.76
C HIS A 170 -1.75 -19.66 0.01
N ASP A 171 -1.59 -19.45 1.33
CA ASP A 171 -2.63 -18.79 2.13
C ASP A 171 -2.91 -17.35 1.65
N ILE A 172 -1.87 -16.62 1.21
CA ILE A 172 -2.03 -15.28 0.64
C ILE A 172 -2.83 -15.34 -0.65
N GLU A 173 -2.47 -16.25 -1.56
CA GLU A 173 -3.15 -16.45 -2.84
C GLU A 173 -4.62 -16.83 -2.61
N ASP A 174 -4.89 -17.80 -1.75
CA ASP A 174 -6.25 -18.25 -1.41
C ASP A 174 -7.12 -17.13 -0.87
N GLN A 175 -6.57 -16.29 0.03
CA GLN A 175 -7.31 -15.17 0.58
C GLN A 175 -7.55 -14.04 -0.43
N ILE A 176 -6.60 -13.79 -1.34
CA ILE A 176 -6.79 -12.88 -2.48
C ILE A 176 -7.97 -13.38 -3.34
N GLN A 177 -7.97 -14.66 -3.71
CA GLN A 177 -9.04 -15.24 -4.51
C GLN A 177 -10.40 -15.21 -3.78
N ALA A 178 -10.41 -15.47 -2.47
CA ALA A 178 -11.62 -15.40 -1.66
C ALA A 178 -12.23 -13.97 -1.66
N VAL A 179 -11.40 -12.92 -1.52
CA VAL A 179 -11.89 -11.54 -1.58
C VAL A 179 -12.43 -11.20 -2.97
N LYS A 180 -11.74 -11.62 -4.04
CA LYS A 180 -12.23 -11.44 -5.42
C LYS A 180 -13.60 -12.07 -5.62
N GLN A 181 -13.80 -13.28 -5.14
CA GLN A 181 -15.08 -13.99 -5.21
C GLN A 181 -16.18 -13.29 -4.41
N ILE A 182 -15.89 -12.88 -3.17
CA ILE A 182 -16.84 -12.16 -2.30
C ILE A 182 -17.31 -10.86 -2.96
N GLN A 183 -16.38 -10.13 -3.60
CA GLN A 183 -16.65 -8.83 -4.20
C GLN A 183 -17.13 -8.93 -5.67
N GLY A 184 -17.09 -10.12 -6.27
CA GLY A 184 -17.46 -10.33 -7.68
C GLY A 184 -16.57 -9.51 -8.63
N ARG A 185 -15.26 -9.45 -8.36
CA ARG A 185 -14.28 -8.66 -9.11
C ARG A 185 -13.10 -9.53 -9.55
N ASP A 186 -12.61 -9.29 -10.77
CA ASP A 186 -11.46 -10.02 -11.32
C ASP A 186 -10.11 -9.42 -10.95
N GLN A 187 -10.10 -8.17 -10.51
CA GLN A 187 -8.92 -7.42 -10.15
C GLN A 187 -8.95 -7.03 -8.68
N ILE A 188 -7.77 -6.88 -8.05
CA ILE A 188 -7.63 -6.57 -6.63
C ILE A 188 -6.32 -5.82 -6.38
N ILE A 189 -6.30 -4.94 -5.38
CA ILE A 189 -5.06 -4.42 -4.81
C ILE A 189 -4.72 -5.21 -3.53
N ALA A 190 -3.49 -5.66 -3.41
CA ALA A 190 -3.01 -6.40 -2.25
C ALA A 190 -1.76 -5.75 -1.65
N ALA A 191 -1.58 -5.87 -0.35
CA ALA A 191 -0.34 -5.44 0.31
C ALA A 191 0.09 -6.48 1.34
N VAL A 192 1.38 -6.83 1.35
CA VAL A 192 2.01 -7.70 2.35
C VAL A 192 3.03 -6.88 3.11
N ASP A 193 2.68 -6.50 4.34
CA ASP A 193 3.56 -5.68 5.19
C ASP A 193 4.46 -6.56 6.02
N ASP A 194 5.78 -6.28 5.90
CA ASP A 194 6.89 -7.09 6.40
C ASP A 194 6.99 -8.47 5.72
N ALA A 195 6.94 -8.46 4.37
CA ALA A 195 6.94 -9.65 3.52
C ALA A 195 8.11 -10.62 3.82
N GLN A 196 9.25 -10.14 4.35
CA GLN A 196 10.36 -10.97 4.78
C GLN A 196 10.01 -12.02 5.85
N ARG A 197 8.85 -11.85 6.52
CA ARG A 197 8.39 -12.78 7.56
C ARG A 197 7.63 -13.97 7.02
N LEU A 198 7.30 -13.96 5.74
CA LEU A 198 6.75 -15.13 5.08
C LEU A 198 7.68 -16.33 5.23
N ALA A 199 7.09 -17.46 5.56
CA ALA A 199 7.83 -18.68 5.79
C ALA A 199 8.49 -19.15 4.49
N LEU A 200 9.82 -19.05 4.44
CA LEU A 200 10.65 -19.68 3.42
C LEU A 200 11.69 -20.56 4.12
N SER A 201 12.02 -21.67 3.49
CA SER A 201 13.10 -22.55 3.94
C SER A 201 14.45 -21.81 4.00
N GLU A 202 15.33 -22.27 4.87
CA GLU A 202 16.62 -21.69 5.23
C GLU A 202 17.52 -21.32 4.06
N GLN A 203 17.57 -20.04 3.69
CA GLN A 203 18.51 -19.51 2.70
C GLN A 203 19.04 -18.14 3.16
N SER A 204 20.14 -17.68 2.57
CA SER A 204 20.68 -16.35 2.85
C SER A 204 19.63 -15.26 2.59
N LEU A 205 19.67 -14.14 3.33
CA LEU A 205 18.67 -13.06 3.23
C LEU A 205 18.54 -12.49 1.80
N GLU A 206 19.65 -12.41 1.05
CA GLU A 206 19.63 -11.90 -0.33
C GLU A 206 18.93 -12.87 -1.29
N ASN A 207 19.22 -14.17 -1.20
CA ASN A 207 18.56 -15.19 -2.00
C ASN A 207 17.06 -15.30 -1.65
N ARG A 208 16.70 -15.12 -0.39
CA ARG A 208 15.30 -15.14 0.06
C ARG A 208 14.49 -14.01 -0.57
N LEU A 209 15.05 -12.80 -0.67
CA LEU A 209 14.33 -11.67 -1.28
C LEU A 209 14.05 -11.92 -2.76
N ALA A 210 15.03 -12.39 -3.51
CA ALA A 210 14.86 -12.68 -4.94
C ALA A 210 13.79 -13.77 -5.17
N ILE A 211 13.90 -14.91 -4.45
CA ILE A 211 12.95 -16.02 -4.55
C ILE A 211 11.54 -15.58 -4.15
N LEU A 212 11.42 -14.83 -3.05
CA LEU A 212 10.13 -14.34 -2.58
C LEU A 212 9.51 -13.35 -3.57
N ALA A 213 10.33 -12.49 -4.18
CA ALA A 213 9.85 -11.55 -5.20
C ALA A 213 9.32 -12.30 -6.44
N ASP A 214 10.03 -13.33 -6.92
CA ASP A 214 9.56 -14.13 -8.05
C ASP A 214 8.22 -14.84 -7.73
N GLN A 215 8.08 -15.38 -6.53
CA GLN A 215 6.86 -16.06 -6.10
C GLN A 215 5.68 -15.07 -5.89
N LEU A 216 5.93 -13.92 -5.30
CA LEU A 216 4.91 -12.88 -5.14
C LEU A 216 4.51 -12.27 -6.47
N GLN A 217 5.44 -12.13 -7.41
CA GLN A 217 5.15 -11.70 -8.77
C GLN A 217 4.24 -12.70 -9.50
N ALA A 218 4.50 -13.99 -9.37
CA ALA A 218 3.63 -15.04 -9.92
C ALA A 218 2.20 -14.94 -9.33
N ILE A 219 2.07 -14.74 -8.02
CA ILE A 219 0.77 -14.53 -7.37
C ILE A 219 0.09 -13.25 -7.91
N ALA A 220 0.83 -12.15 -8.04
CA ALA A 220 0.30 -10.90 -8.55
C ALA A 220 -0.29 -11.05 -9.96
N VAL A 221 0.45 -11.72 -10.86
CA VAL A 221 0.01 -11.97 -12.24
C VAL A 221 -1.18 -12.93 -12.27
N ASN A 222 -1.08 -14.10 -11.63
CA ASN A 222 -2.13 -15.11 -11.61
C ASN A 222 -3.44 -14.61 -10.98
N SER A 223 -3.34 -13.71 -10.02
CA SER A 223 -4.49 -13.13 -9.33
C SER A 223 -5.00 -11.84 -9.97
N ASN A 224 -4.36 -11.36 -11.03
CA ASN A 224 -4.64 -10.03 -11.62
C ASN A 224 -4.63 -8.94 -10.55
N ALA A 225 -3.57 -8.92 -9.73
CA ALA A 225 -3.43 -8.08 -8.54
C ALA A 225 -2.30 -7.06 -8.68
N ALA A 226 -2.54 -5.80 -8.30
CA ALA A 226 -1.45 -4.88 -7.95
C ALA A 226 -0.99 -5.20 -6.52
N LEU A 227 0.12 -5.94 -6.39
CA LEU A 227 0.59 -6.47 -5.11
C LEU A 227 1.79 -5.68 -4.59
N PHE A 228 1.60 -5.00 -3.46
CA PHE A 228 2.66 -4.29 -2.76
C PHE A 228 3.32 -5.21 -1.72
N ALA A 229 4.62 -5.45 -1.83
CA ALA A 229 5.40 -6.12 -0.81
C ALA A 229 6.30 -5.12 -0.09
N VAL A 230 6.06 -4.94 1.20
CA VAL A 230 6.85 -4.03 2.04
C VAL A 230 8.07 -4.78 2.57
N TRP A 231 9.24 -4.20 2.33
CA TRP A 231 10.50 -4.77 2.73
C TRP A 231 11.35 -3.77 3.52
N PRO A 232 11.92 -4.14 4.67
CA PRO A 232 12.84 -3.27 5.37
C PRO A 232 14.17 -3.18 4.62
N ASP A 233 14.74 -2.00 4.56
CA ASP A 233 16.13 -1.85 4.17
C ASP A 233 17.02 -2.32 5.33
N LEU A 234 17.45 -3.58 5.26
CA LEU A 234 18.31 -4.20 6.28
C LEU A 234 19.77 -3.79 6.14
N HIS A 235 20.13 -3.20 5.00
CA HIS A 235 21.53 -2.96 4.74
C HIS A 235 22.01 -1.65 5.33
N GLY A 236 21.14 -0.68 5.72
CA GLY A 236 21.48 0.52 6.49
C GLY A 236 22.88 1.10 6.21
N ARG A 237 23.60 0.52 5.25
CA ARG A 237 24.96 0.88 4.87
C ARG A 237 24.86 2.12 4.02
N ARG A 238 25.57 3.14 4.43
CA ARG A 238 25.72 4.45 3.78
C ARG A 238 26.20 4.37 2.31
N ASP A 239 26.51 3.18 1.79
CA ASP A 239 27.12 2.94 0.49
C ASP A 239 26.15 2.30 -0.55
N THR A 240 24.87 2.08 -0.21
CA THR A 240 23.93 1.50 -1.18
C THR A 240 23.07 2.61 -1.77
N THR A 241 23.32 2.95 -3.03
CA THR A 241 22.44 3.88 -3.76
C THR A 241 21.07 3.24 -3.98
N PRO A 242 19.97 4.02 -4.03
CA PRO A 242 18.64 3.48 -4.34
C PRO A 242 18.61 2.59 -5.59
N ASP A 243 19.35 2.96 -6.64
CA ASP A 243 19.41 2.21 -7.91
C ASP A 243 19.97 0.79 -7.77
N ALA A 244 20.81 0.54 -6.77
CA ALA A 244 21.36 -0.81 -6.53
C ALA A 244 20.27 -1.87 -6.19
N TRP A 245 19.06 -1.44 -5.85
CA TRP A 245 17.93 -2.34 -5.61
C TRP A 245 17.30 -2.87 -6.91
N ALA A 246 17.39 -2.12 -8.01
CA ALA A 246 16.81 -2.53 -9.29
C ALA A 246 17.38 -3.84 -9.82
N ASP A 247 18.72 -4.00 -9.71
CA ASP A 247 19.42 -5.18 -10.21
C ASP A 247 19.31 -6.41 -9.29
N ARG A 248 19.07 -6.17 -7.99
CA ARG A 248 18.98 -7.24 -6.99
C ARG A 248 17.67 -8.01 -7.02
N ILE A 249 16.62 -7.44 -7.63
CA ILE A 249 15.26 -8.00 -7.57
C ILE A 249 14.67 -8.04 -8.98
N PRO A 250 15.13 -8.97 -9.82
CA PRO A 250 14.67 -9.06 -11.21
C PRO A 250 13.17 -9.38 -11.32
N GLY A 251 12.59 -10.13 -10.38
CA GLY A 251 11.19 -10.53 -10.39
C GLY A 251 10.19 -9.40 -10.13
N ALA A 252 10.60 -8.28 -9.51
CA ALA A 252 9.67 -7.18 -9.27
C ALA A 252 9.40 -6.38 -10.57
N ASP A 253 8.16 -5.98 -10.78
CA ASP A 253 7.75 -5.10 -11.89
C ASP A 253 8.09 -3.65 -11.60
N VAL A 254 7.86 -3.22 -10.35
CA VAL A 254 8.17 -1.87 -9.85
C VAL A 254 8.96 -1.99 -8.55
N VAL A 255 10.02 -1.18 -8.42
CA VAL A 255 10.79 -1.08 -7.17
C VAL A 255 10.79 0.38 -6.71
N LEU A 256 10.21 0.60 -5.55
CA LEU A 256 10.06 1.88 -4.87
C LEU A 256 10.98 1.91 -3.64
N VAL A 257 11.92 2.85 -3.61
CA VAL A 257 12.83 3.00 -2.47
C VAL A 257 12.54 4.31 -1.75
N MET A 258 12.21 4.20 -0.47
CA MET A 258 11.97 5.37 0.39
C MET A 258 13.25 5.82 1.05
N GLU A 259 13.55 7.10 0.94
CA GLU A 259 14.68 7.74 1.60
C GLU A 259 14.19 8.94 2.42
N ARG A 260 14.76 9.14 3.64
CA ARG A 260 14.47 10.33 4.44
C ARG A 260 15.34 11.48 3.99
N ASN A 261 14.74 12.57 3.52
CA ASN A 261 15.45 13.81 3.26
C ASN A 261 15.68 14.56 4.58
N GLN A 262 16.86 14.37 5.18
CA GLN A 262 17.19 14.94 6.49
C GLN A 262 17.14 16.48 6.46
N LYS A 263 17.74 17.11 5.46
CA LYS A 263 17.82 18.58 5.33
C LYS A 263 16.42 19.23 5.24
N ARG A 264 15.50 18.59 4.54
CA ARG A 264 14.13 19.09 4.41
C ARG A 264 13.32 18.76 5.65
N THR A 265 13.52 17.60 6.27
CA THR A 265 12.87 17.20 7.50
C THR A 265 13.12 18.18 8.63
N GLU A 266 14.33 18.72 8.76
CA GLU A 266 14.70 19.71 9.77
C GLU A 266 13.93 21.04 9.66
N LYS A 267 13.35 21.32 8.48
CA LYS A 267 12.51 22.51 8.23
C LYS A 267 11.03 22.28 8.52
N LEU A 268 10.63 21.03 8.75
CA LEU A 268 9.24 20.68 9.05
C LEU A 268 8.98 20.72 10.56
N THR A 269 7.72 20.95 10.91
CA THR A 269 7.30 20.83 12.32
C THR A 269 7.35 19.36 12.74
N PRO A 270 8.12 19.00 13.78
CA PRO A 270 8.13 17.62 14.29
C PRO A 270 6.72 17.16 14.70
N PRO A 271 6.34 15.90 14.47
CA PRO A 271 7.18 14.79 14.00
C PRO A 271 7.15 14.55 12.46
N ASN A 272 6.77 15.54 11.66
CA ASN A 272 6.69 15.41 10.21
C ASN A 272 8.06 15.10 9.59
N GLN A 273 8.06 14.34 8.51
CA GLN A 273 9.26 13.90 7.82
C GLN A 273 9.14 14.18 6.32
N ALA A 274 10.21 14.65 5.72
CA ALA A 274 10.32 14.72 4.27
C ALA A 274 10.90 13.39 3.76
N ILE A 275 10.18 12.77 2.82
CA ILE A 275 10.53 11.49 2.24
C ILE A 275 10.71 11.68 0.73
N ILE A 276 11.77 11.09 0.18
CA ILE A 276 11.94 10.92 -1.26
C ILE A 276 11.55 9.48 -1.58
N LEU A 277 10.67 9.30 -2.54
CA LEU A 277 10.29 8.02 -3.10
C LEU A 277 10.97 7.88 -4.46
N HIS A 278 12.01 7.04 -4.52
CA HIS A 278 12.72 6.74 -5.74
C HIS A 278 12.03 5.58 -6.48
N ILE A 279 11.69 5.79 -7.72
CA ILE A 279 11.20 4.77 -8.65
C ILE A 279 12.44 4.25 -9.39
N VAL A 280 13.10 3.24 -8.82
CA VAL A 280 14.39 2.75 -9.34
C VAL A 280 14.20 1.68 -10.42
N LYS A 281 13.04 1.03 -10.42
CA LYS A 281 12.61 0.12 -11.49
C LYS A 281 11.14 0.34 -11.78
N ASN A 282 10.78 0.42 -13.05
CA ASN A 282 9.41 0.49 -13.52
C ASN A 282 9.34 -0.16 -14.89
N ARG A 283 8.66 -1.30 -14.99
CA ARG A 283 8.59 -2.07 -16.24
C ARG A 283 7.66 -1.40 -17.27
N GLY A 284 6.63 -0.70 -16.83
CA GLY A 284 5.61 -0.08 -17.69
C GLY A 284 5.63 1.45 -17.75
N GLY A 285 6.56 2.12 -17.03
CA GLY A 285 6.54 3.58 -16.92
C GLY A 285 7.92 4.20 -16.71
N GLU A 286 7.92 5.41 -16.18
CA GLU A 286 9.14 6.20 -15.98
C GLU A 286 9.85 5.87 -14.66
N ARG A 287 11.18 6.07 -14.64
CA ARG A 287 11.98 6.09 -13.42
C ARG A 287 12.16 7.52 -12.96
N GLY A 288 12.39 7.72 -11.69
CA GLY A 288 12.60 9.05 -11.15
C GLY A 288 12.46 9.11 -9.66
N SER A 289 12.23 10.31 -9.14
CA SER A 289 12.08 10.53 -7.71
C SER A 289 10.95 11.51 -7.44
N LEU A 290 10.12 11.19 -6.49
CA LEU A 290 9.00 12.01 -6.05
C LEU A 290 9.22 12.44 -4.60
N ALA A 291 8.88 13.69 -4.31
CA ALA A 291 8.97 14.22 -2.95
C ALA A 291 7.64 14.07 -2.23
N PHE A 292 7.72 13.63 -0.97
CA PHE A 292 6.56 13.51 -0.09
C PHE A 292 6.83 14.16 1.26
N GLU A 293 5.77 14.63 1.89
CA GLU A 293 5.72 14.92 3.31
C GLU A 293 4.93 13.83 4.02
N PHE A 294 5.52 13.20 5.03
CA PHE A 294 4.89 12.22 5.89
C PHE A 294 4.56 12.82 7.25
N SER A 295 3.29 12.80 7.61
CA SER A 295 2.79 13.18 8.92
C SER A 295 2.47 11.95 9.77
N PRO A 296 3.36 11.49 10.65
CA PRO A 296 3.17 10.29 11.46
C PRO A 296 1.95 10.37 12.38
N ALA A 297 1.61 11.56 12.87
CA ALA A 297 0.45 11.78 13.73
C ALA A 297 -0.87 11.36 13.07
N PHE A 298 -0.96 11.51 11.76
CA PHE A 298 -2.15 11.20 10.96
C PHE A 298 -1.94 9.98 10.05
N ALA A 299 -0.76 9.35 10.09
CA ALA A 299 -0.35 8.29 9.17
C ALA A 299 -0.59 8.69 7.70
N ARG A 300 -0.30 9.94 7.32
CA ARG A 300 -0.64 10.54 6.03
C ARG A 300 0.59 10.98 5.27
N PHE A 301 0.65 10.56 4.01
CA PHE A 301 1.55 11.09 3.01
C PHE A 301 0.83 12.10 2.12
N VAL A 302 1.55 13.14 1.72
CA VAL A 302 1.11 14.13 0.74
C VAL A 302 2.28 14.36 -0.22
N GLU A 303 2.00 14.43 -1.51
CA GLU A 303 3.02 14.84 -2.50
C GLU A 303 3.47 16.27 -2.20
N ALA A 304 4.76 16.49 -2.29
CA ALA A 304 5.38 17.77 -2.10
C ALA A 304 6.08 18.22 -3.38
N GLU A 305 6.21 19.52 -3.59
CA GLU A 305 6.95 20.04 -4.72
C GLU A 305 8.43 19.57 -4.66
N PRO A 306 9.01 19.16 -5.79
CA PRO A 306 10.43 18.90 -5.87
C PRO A 306 11.20 20.18 -5.52
N SER A 307 12.14 20.10 -4.60
CA SER A 307 12.98 21.22 -4.13
C SER A 307 14.18 21.39 -5.01
#